data_2b54b1f8bf2463854e9a364f7b0c1aca
#
_entry.id   2b54b1f8bf2463854e9a364f7b0c1aca
#
_cell.length_a   1.000
_cell.length_b   1.000
_cell.length_c   1.000
_cell.angle_alpha   90.00
_cell.angle_beta   90.00
_cell.angle_gamma   90.00
#
_symmetry.space_group_name_H-M   'P 1'
#
loop_
_entity.id
_entity.type
_entity.pdbx_description
1 polymer ?
#
loop_
_entity_poly.entity_id
_entity_poly.type
_entity_poly.pdbx_seq_one_letter_code
_entity_poly.pdbx_strand_id
1 'polypeptide(L)'
;LQKEDTMAQLEKVLYTARAHTTGGRDGASRTDDGRLDVTLSSPGTSGTGTNPEQLFAAGYSACFIGAIKAVAGKQKISLPQDLSIDAEVDLGTIPNAYGIAARLKVSLPGMDKAAAQALVDAAHQVCPYSNATRGNID
;
A
#
# COMPACT_ATOMS: atom_id res chain seq x y z
N LEU A 1 10.39 -21.92 7.45
CA LEU A 1 9.97 -23.29 7.25
C LEU A 1 8.49 -23.39 7.06
N GLN A 2 7.76 -23.37 8.15
CA GLN A 2 6.30 -23.37 8.12
C GLN A 2 5.77 -22.21 7.30
N LYS A 3 6.47 -21.09 7.35
CA LYS A 3 6.10 -19.87 6.64
C LYS A 3 6.12 -20.05 5.13
N GLU A 4 7.05 -20.85 4.62
CA GLU A 4 7.14 -21.10 3.18
C GLU A 4 5.90 -21.86 2.67
N ASP A 5 5.37 -22.77 3.46
CA ASP A 5 4.19 -23.54 3.08
C ASP A 5 2.93 -22.71 3.01
N THR A 6 2.92 -21.52 3.67
CA THR A 6 1.76 -20.63 3.69
C THR A 6 1.93 -19.41 2.79
N MET A 7 3.08 -19.26 2.13
CA MET A 7 3.32 -18.13 1.23
C MET A 7 2.46 -18.26 -0.02
N ALA A 8 1.79 -17.15 -0.36
CA ALA A 8 1.08 -17.07 -1.63
C ALA A 8 2.09 -17.03 -2.76
N GLN A 9 1.88 -17.83 -3.80
CA GLN A 9 2.70 -17.82 -4.99
C GLN A 9 1.89 -17.27 -6.16
N LEU A 10 2.53 -16.47 -6.98
CA LEU A 10 1.87 -15.88 -8.14
C LEU A 10 1.59 -16.97 -9.17
N GLU A 11 0.35 -17.07 -9.60
CA GLU A 11 -0.02 -17.98 -10.69
C GLU A 11 0.54 -17.49 -12.01
N LYS A 12 0.57 -16.15 -12.19
CA LYS A 12 1.04 -15.51 -13.40
C LYS A 12 1.57 -14.13 -13.04
N VAL A 13 2.74 -13.78 -13.56
CA VAL A 13 3.30 -12.44 -13.40
C VAL A 13 2.66 -11.53 -14.45
N LEU A 14 1.99 -10.48 -14.02
CA LEU A 14 1.35 -9.51 -14.90
C LEU A 14 2.26 -8.33 -15.23
N TYR A 15 3.14 -7.95 -14.30
CA TYR A 15 3.98 -6.77 -14.42
C TYR A 15 5.11 -6.86 -13.40
N THR A 16 6.29 -6.38 -13.77
CA THR A 16 7.45 -6.29 -12.88
C THR A 16 7.94 -4.85 -12.85
N ALA A 17 7.92 -4.22 -11.69
CA ALA A 17 8.52 -2.92 -11.48
C ALA A 17 9.99 -3.10 -11.07
N ARG A 18 10.86 -2.19 -11.52
CA ARG A 18 12.29 -2.22 -11.20
C ARG A 18 12.73 -0.85 -10.72
N ALA A 19 13.48 -0.83 -9.63
CA ALA A 19 14.03 0.39 -9.08
C ALA A 19 15.50 0.19 -8.71
N HIS A 20 16.27 1.25 -8.84
CA HIS A 20 17.67 1.30 -8.39
C HIS A 20 17.76 2.30 -7.26
N THR A 21 18.34 1.90 -6.14
CA THR A 21 18.41 2.71 -4.92
C THR A 21 19.82 2.74 -4.39
N THR A 22 20.27 3.93 -4.00
CA THR A 22 21.55 4.14 -3.35
C THR A 22 21.35 4.93 -2.06
N GLY A 23 22.25 4.78 -1.10
CA GLY A 23 22.27 5.58 0.14
C GLY A 23 21.15 5.26 1.14
N GLY A 24 20.34 4.26 0.89
CA GLY A 24 19.27 3.87 1.80
C GLY A 24 18.29 4.99 2.12
N ARG A 25 18.04 5.21 3.40
CA ARG A 25 17.05 6.21 3.84
C ARG A 25 17.50 7.66 3.62
N ASP A 26 18.75 7.89 3.24
CA ASP A 26 19.33 9.23 3.01
C ASP A 26 19.88 9.37 1.60
N GLY A 27 19.42 8.59 0.67
CA GLY A 27 19.91 8.58 -0.69
C GLY A 27 18.86 8.92 -1.73
N ALA A 28 18.78 8.08 -2.75
CA ALA A 28 17.89 8.31 -3.87
C ALA A 28 17.38 6.97 -4.43
N SER A 29 16.20 7.02 -5.02
CA SER A 29 15.63 5.85 -5.67
C SER A 29 14.95 6.25 -6.97
N ARG A 30 15.10 5.43 -7.99
CA ARG A 30 14.56 5.72 -9.30
C ARG A 30 14.13 4.44 -9.99
N THR A 31 12.95 4.45 -10.59
CA THR A 31 12.50 3.34 -11.44
C THR A 31 13.19 3.41 -12.80
N ASP A 32 13.25 2.26 -13.50
CA ASP A 32 13.94 2.17 -14.78
C ASP A 32 13.29 3.05 -15.86
N ASP A 33 11.99 3.32 -15.75
CA ASP A 33 11.26 4.19 -16.66
C ASP A 33 11.25 5.66 -16.22
N GLY A 34 11.83 5.97 -15.06
CA GLY A 34 11.89 7.34 -14.52
C GLY A 34 10.58 7.88 -13.97
N ARG A 35 9.51 7.07 -13.93
CA ARG A 35 8.22 7.54 -13.41
C ARG A 35 8.27 7.84 -11.93
N LEU A 36 9.09 7.11 -11.18
CA LEU A 36 9.42 7.44 -9.81
C LEU A 36 10.89 7.82 -9.77
N ASP A 37 11.18 9.00 -9.26
CA ASP A 37 12.55 9.53 -9.17
C ASP A 37 12.58 10.44 -7.95
N VAL A 38 13.08 9.93 -6.82
CA VAL A 38 12.94 10.60 -5.53
C VAL A 38 14.27 10.64 -4.78
N THR A 39 14.44 11.70 -4.01
CA THR A 39 15.46 11.81 -2.99
C THR A 39 14.83 11.40 -1.65
N LEU A 40 15.59 10.68 -0.82
CA LEU A 40 15.15 10.23 0.49
C LEU A 40 15.87 10.96 1.59
N SER A 41 15.18 11.20 2.69
CA SER A 41 15.75 11.78 3.91
C SER A 41 15.10 11.10 5.11
N SER A 42 15.91 10.81 6.13
CA SER A 42 15.40 10.20 7.36
C SER A 42 14.45 11.16 8.08
N PRO A 43 13.34 10.66 8.62
CA PRO A 43 12.43 11.50 9.40
C PRO A 43 13.14 12.16 10.57
N GLY A 44 12.77 13.40 10.87
CA GLY A 44 13.35 14.17 11.99
C GLY A 44 14.66 14.84 11.67
N THR A 45 15.17 14.71 10.46
CA THR A 45 16.36 15.44 10.00
C THR A 45 15.95 16.70 9.24
N SER A 46 16.93 17.52 8.87
CA SER A 46 16.69 18.73 8.09
C SER A 46 16.47 18.46 6.61
N GLY A 47 16.67 17.23 6.15
CA GLY A 47 16.46 16.86 4.77
C GLY A 47 15.01 16.96 4.35
N THR A 48 14.78 17.20 3.05
CA THR A 48 13.43 17.42 2.49
C THR A 48 12.95 16.27 1.62
N GLY A 49 13.67 15.16 1.60
CA GLY A 49 13.30 13.99 0.80
C GLY A 49 12.15 13.20 1.41
N THR A 50 11.63 12.28 0.63
CA THR A 50 10.63 11.32 1.09
C THR A 50 11.30 10.18 1.89
N ASN A 51 10.53 9.17 2.29
CA ASN A 51 11.04 8.02 3.04
C ASN A 51 10.24 6.78 2.68
N PRO A 52 10.74 5.59 3.06
CA PRO A 52 10.04 4.34 2.72
C PRO A 52 8.61 4.25 3.24
N GLU A 53 8.33 4.81 4.43
CA GLU A 53 6.99 4.75 5.01
C GLU A 53 6.00 5.61 4.23
N GLN A 54 6.44 6.77 3.74
CA GLN A 54 5.61 7.59 2.85
C GLN A 54 5.35 6.89 1.53
N LEU A 55 6.36 6.26 0.96
CA LEU A 55 6.22 5.50 -0.28
C LEU A 55 5.27 4.32 -0.10
N PHE A 56 5.36 3.62 1.03
CA PHE A 56 4.46 2.51 1.34
C PHE A 56 3.02 2.99 1.53
N ALA A 57 2.83 4.10 2.23
CA ALA A 57 1.50 4.68 2.43
C ALA A 57 0.85 5.06 1.10
N ALA A 58 1.59 5.73 0.21
CA ALA A 58 1.10 6.11 -1.11
C ALA A 58 0.82 4.86 -1.96
N GLY A 59 1.71 3.90 -1.95
CA GLY A 59 1.56 2.66 -2.71
C GLY A 59 0.37 1.84 -2.25
N TYR A 60 0.24 1.64 -0.94
CA TYR A 60 -0.86 0.86 -0.39
C TYR A 60 -2.21 1.50 -0.68
N SER A 61 -2.34 2.81 -0.43
CA SER A 61 -3.62 3.49 -0.68
C SER A 61 -4.00 3.47 -2.16
N ALA A 62 -3.06 3.69 -3.06
CA ALA A 62 -3.31 3.60 -4.50
C ALA A 62 -3.73 2.20 -4.91
N CYS A 63 -3.03 1.19 -4.41
CA CYS A 63 -3.33 -0.22 -4.67
C CYS A 63 -4.73 -0.59 -4.16
N PHE A 64 -5.06 -0.13 -2.96
CA PHE A 64 -6.37 -0.42 -2.36
C PHE A 64 -7.52 0.24 -3.13
N ILE A 65 -7.36 1.48 -3.59
CA ILE A 65 -8.35 2.13 -4.45
C ILE A 65 -8.53 1.33 -5.73
N GLY A 66 -7.43 0.83 -6.30
CA GLY A 66 -7.49 -0.05 -7.47
C GLY A 66 -8.33 -1.29 -7.21
N ALA A 67 -8.17 -1.90 -6.02
CA ALA A 67 -8.96 -3.06 -5.62
C ALA A 67 -10.44 -2.71 -5.45
N ILE A 68 -10.75 -1.55 -4.85
CA ILE A 68 -12.14 -1.07 -4.73
C ILE A 68 -12.76 -0.93 -6.11
N LYS A 69 -12.04 -0.32 -7.06
CA LYS A 69 -12.54 -0.15 -8.43
C LYS A 69 -12.77 -1.49 -9.13
N ALA A 70 -11.87 -2.45 -8.93
CA ALA A 70 -12.01 -3.77 -9.52
C ALA A 70 -13.25 -4.50 -8.99
N VAL A 71 -13.46 -4.48 -7.67
CA VAL A 71 -14.63 -5.12 -7.06
C VAL A 71 -15.92 -4.41 -7.50
N ALA A 72 -15.93 -3.08 -7.46
CA ALA A 72 -17.09 -2.30 -7.87
C ALA A 72 -17.46 -2.55 -9.33
N GLY A 73 -16.45 -2.68 -10.20
CA GLY A 73 -16.66 -3.00 -11.60
C GLY A 73 -17.36 -4.34 -11.79
N LYS A 74 -16.93 -5.36 -11.07
CA LYS A 74 -17.54 -6.68 -11.13
C LYS A 74 -18.97 -6.68 -10.60
N GLN A 75 -19.24 -5.91 -9.55
CA GLN A 75 -20.56 -5.84 -8.93
C GLN A 75 -21.44 -4.76 -9.56
N LYS A 76 -20.93 -4.05 -10.56
CA LYS A 76 -21.63 -2.96 -11.25
C LYS A 76 -22.11 -1.87 -10.29
N ILE A 77 -21.24 -1.52 -9.36
CA ILE A 77 -21.48 -0.45 -8.38
C ILE A 77 -20.82 0.82 -8.90
N SER A 78 -21.57 1.94 -8.90
CA SER A 78 -21.02 3.26 -9.21
C SER A 78 -20.30 3.80 -7.98
N LEU A 79 -19.04 4.23 -8.17
CA LEU A 79 -18.26 4.79 -7.09
C LEU A 79 -18.37 6.32 -7.07
N PRO A 80 -18.29 6.93 -5.87
CA PRO A 80 -18.18 8.38 -5.78
C PRO A 80 -16.92 8.88 -6.51
N GLN A 81 -17.01 10.04 -7.18
CA GLN A 81 -15.85 10.63 -7.85
C GLN A 81 -14.77 11.07 -6.87
N ASP A 82 -15.18 11.44 -5.67
CA ASP A 82 -14.28 11.90 -4.61
C ASP A 82 -13.89 10.81 -3.62
N LEU A 83 -13.95 9.55 -4.04
CA LEU A 83 -13.36 8.43 -3.34
C LEU A 83 -11.90 8.74 -3.00
N SER A 84 -11.55 8.56 -1.75
CA SER A 84 -10.17 8.82 -1.30
C SER A 84 -9.79 7.91 -0.15
N ILE A 85 -8.48 7.84 0.10
CA ILE A 85 -7.93 7.12 1.27
C ILE A 85 -6.90 8.04 1.93
N ASP A 86 -7.03 8.19 3.25
CA ASP A 86 -5.98 8.76 4.07
C ASP A 86 -5.26 7.61 4.75
N ALA A 87 -3.99 7.44 4.43
CA ALA A 87 -3.18 6.34 4.94
C ALA A 87 -2.14 6.83 5.92
N GLU A 88 -1.96 6.08 6.99
CA GLU A 88 -0.88 6.29 7.96
C GLU A 88 -0.07 5.02 8.04
N VAL A 89 1.25 5.16 8.05
CA VAL A 89 2.18 4.04 8.23
C VAL A 89 3.14 4.42 9.33
N ASP A 90 3.19 3.60 10.36
CA ASP A 90 4.11 3.77 11.47
C ASP A 90 5.37 2.96 11.24
N LEU A 91 6.51 3.52 11.59
CA LEU A 91 7.74 2.79 11.78
C LEU A 91 7.96 2.64 13.27
N GLY A 92 8.19 1.43 13.73
CA GLY A 92 8.38 1.16 15.14
C GLY A 92 9.36 0.02 15.38
N THR A 93 9.43 -0.39 16.63
CA THR A 93 10.32 -1.50 17.02
C THR A 93 9.50 -2.76 17.28
N ILE A 94 10.11 -3.87 16.95
CA ILE A 94 9.67 -5.22 17.34
C ILE A 94 10.87 -5.88 18.04
N PRO A 95 10.73 -7.07 18.63
CA PRO A 95 11.89 -7.70 19.30
C PRO A 95 13.08 -7.83 18.36
N ASN A 96 14.18 -7.16 18.72
CA ASN A 96 15.47 -7.18 18.02
C ASN A 96 15.44 -6.64 16.59
N ALA A 97 14.42 -5.87 16.21
CA ALA A 97 14.27 -5.39 14.84
C ALA A 97 13.32 -4.21 14.76
N TYR A 98 12.93 -3.87 13.54
CA TYR A 98 11.96 -2.80 13.25
C TYR A 98 10.79 -3.38 12.49
N GLY A 99 9.63 -2.79 12.69
CA GLY A 99 8.41 -3.19 12.02
C GLY A 99 7.57 -1.98 11.64
N ILE A 100 6.48 -2.25 10.93
CA ILE A 100 5.54 -1.20 10.53
C ILE A 100 4.13 -1.58 10.92
N ALA A 101 3.27 -0.58 11.04
CA ALA A 101 1.83 -0.75 11.17
C ALA A 101 1.18 0.21 10.17
N ALA A 102 -0.01 -0.13 9.71
CA ALA A 102 -0.70 0.68 8.71
C ALA A 102 -2.17 0.85 9.05
N ARG A 103 -2.69 2.03 8.74
CA ARG A 103 -4.12 2.36 8.88
C ARG A 103 -4.56 3.07 7.62
N LEU A 104 -5.61 2.56 6.99
CA LEU A 104 -6.19 3.14 5.79
C LEU A 104 -7.61 3.59 6.11
N LYS A 105 -7.83 4.89 6.04
CA LYS A 105 -9.17 5.47 6.24
C LYS A 105 -9.77 5.71 4.86
N VAL A 106 -10.73 4.87 4.49
CA VAL A 106 -11.38 4.93 3.18
C VAL A 106 -12.60 5.84 3.25
N SER A 107 -12.70 6.78 2.33
CA SER A 107 -13.83 7.69 2.22
C SER A 107 -14.61 7.42 0.95
N LEU A 108 -15.86 7.05 1.10
CA LEU A 108 -16.81 6.75 0.02
C LEU A 108 -18.04 7.65 0.19
N PRO A 109 -17.91 8.97 -0.06
CA PRO A 109 -18.98 9.92 0.24
C PRO A 109 -20.27 9.59 -0.51
N GLY A 110 -21.40 9.70 0.18
CA GLY A 110 -22.70 9.47 -0.42
C GLY A 110 -23.12 8.01 -0.54
N MET A 111 -22.25 7.06 -0.23
CA MET A 111 -22.62 5.65 -0.23
C MET A 111 -23.25 5.26 1.12
N ASP A 112 -24.22 4.35 1.05
CA ASP A 112 -24.75 3.70 2.24
C ASP A 112 -23.62 3.03 3.02
N LYS A 113 -23.62 3.21 4.34
CA LYS A 113 -22.53 2.74 5.20
C LYS A 113 -22.31 1.22 5.10
N ALA A 114 -23.38 0.45 5.10
CA ALA A 114 -23.27 -1.01 5.00
C ALA A 114 -22.72 -1.43 3.65
N ALA A 115 -23.19 -0.80 2.57
CA ALA A 115 -22.69 -1.08 1.22
C ALA A 115 -21.20 -0.69 1.08
N ALA A 116 -20.82 0.44 1.64
CA ALA A 116 -19.42 0.89 1.62
C ALA A 116 -18.53 -0.09 2.38
N GLN A 117 -18.95 -0.54 3.56
CA GLN A 117 -18.19 -1.50 4.36
C GLN A 117 -18.03 -2.84 3.62
N ALA A 118 -19.09 -3.34 3.01
CA ALA A 118 -19.02 -4.59 2.25
C ALA A 118 -18.03 -4.46 1.07
N LEU A 119 -18.02 -3.31 0.41
CA LEU A 119 -17.12 -3.05 -0.70
C LEU A 119 -15.65 -3.02 -0.23
N VAL A 120 -15.38 -2.35 0.88
CA VAL A 120 -14.04 -2.28 1.47
C VAL A 120 -13.57 -3.66 1.92
N ASP A 121 -14.44 -4.44 2.55
CA ASP A 121 -14.11 -5.81 2.98
C ASP A 121 -13.74 -6.69 1.79
N ALA A 122 -14.49 -6.58 0.69
CA ALA A 122 -14.21 -7.33 -0.53
C ALA A 122 -12.89 -6.86 -1.17
N ALA A 123 -12.65 -5.55 -1.20
CA ALA A 123 -11.40 -4.98 -1.74
C ALA A 123 -10.18 -5.47 -0.97
N HIS A 124 -10.30 -5.61 0.36
CA HIS A 124 -9.20 -6.10 1.21
C HIS A 124 -8.77 -7.52 0.81
N GLN A 125 -9.68 -8.33 0.29
CA GLN A 125 -9.36 -9.69 -0.14
C GLN A 125 -8.62 -9.74 -1.49
N VAL A 126 -8.77 -8.72 -2.34
CA VAL A 126 -8.15 -8.74 -3.66
C VAL A 126 -6.97 -7.79 -3.79
N CYS A 127 -6.79 -6.86 -2.87
CA CYS A 127 -5.67 -5.91 -2.91
C CYS A 127 -4.35 -6.64 -2.71
N PRO A 128 -3.39 -6.51 -3.66
CA PRO A 128 -2.08 -7.16 -3.51
C PRO A 128 -1.34 -6.78 -2.23
N TYR A 129 -1.38 -5.52 -1.82
CA TYR A 129 -0.73 -5.09 -0.58
C TYR A 129 -1.43 -5.66 0.65
N SER A 130 -2.76 -5.73 0.64
CA SER A 130 -3.50 -6.37 1.73
C SER A 130 -3.13 -7.85 1.84
N ASN A 131 -2.99 -8.53 0.70
CA ASN A 131 -2.60 -9.94 0.70
C ASN A 131 -1.16 -10.14 1.19
N ALA A 132 -0.28 -9.15 0.99
CA ALA A 132 1.09 -9.20 1.48
C ALA A 132 1.18 -8.91 2.99
N THR A 133 0.26 -8.12 3.52
CA THR A 133 0.35 -7.60 4.90
C THR A 133 -0.59 -8.29 5.88
N ARG A 134 -1.70 -8.84 5.39
CA ARG A 134 -2.72 -9.46 6.25
C ARG A 134 -2.12 -10.59 7.09
N GLY A 135 -2.36 -10.52 8.41
CA GLY A 135 -1.84 -11.50 9.34
C GLY A 135 -0.37 -11.34 9.66
N ASN A 136 0.29 -10.32 9.12
CA ASN A 136 1.72 -10.08 9.33
C ASN A 136 2.00 -8.75 10.02
N ILE A 137 1.26 -7.71 9.69
CA ILE A 137 1.39 -6.40 10.35
C ILE A 137 0.05 -5.93 10.86
N ASP A 138 0.09 -5.06 11.88
CA ASP A 138 -1.11 -4.44 12.42
C ASP A 138 -1.64 -3.36 11.49
#